data_40a8e038856cd0aa2af75142b0ba7d2d
#
_entry.id   40a8e038856cd0aa2af75142b0ba7d2d
#
_cell.length_a   1.000
_cell.length_b   1.000
_cell.length_c   1.000
_cell.angle_alpha   90.00
_cell.angle_beta   90.00
_cell.angle_gamma   90.00
#
_symmetry.space_group_name_H-M   'P 1'
#
loop_
_entity.id
_entity.type
_entity.pdbx_description
1 polymer ?
#
loop_
_entity_poly.entity_id
_entity_poly.type
_entity_poly.pdbx_seq_one_letter_code
_entity_poly.pdbx_strand_id
1 'polypeptide(L)'
;MRTEIATLGEFGLIDRLTEGIKLENESSKYGVGDDAAVLSYPSEKQVLVTTDLLMEGVHFDLTYVPLKHLGYKAAVVNFSDIYAMNGTPRQITVSIALSKRFSVEDMDDLYAGIRLACQQYNVDIVGGDTTSSLTGLAISITCIGDADKDKVVYRNGAKETDLICVSGDLGAAYMGLQLLEREKVVLKGEKDVQPDFSGKEYLLERQLKPEARKDIIEKLAAANIIPTSMMDISDGLSSELIHICKQSNTGCRIYEEHIPIDYQTAVMSEEFNMNLTTCAMNGGEDYELLFTVPIADHEKVSQMEGIRLIGHITKPELGCALITRDGQEFELKAQGWNPLKEDK
;
A
#
# COMPACT_ATOMS: atom_id res chain seq x y z
N MET A 1 25.28 -5.34 -21.53
CA MET A 1 26.47 -4.54 -21.11
C MET A 1 25.89 -3.50 -20.15
N ARG A 2 26.44 -3.37 -18.94
CA ARG A 2 25.92 -2.35 -17.98
C ARG A 2 26.51 -0.98 -18.33
N THR A 3 25.66 0.02 -18.45
CA THR A 3 26.06 1.41 -18.72
C THR A 3 26.15 2.17 -17.40
N GLU A 4 27.32 2.72 -17.11
CA GLU A 4 27.48 3.56 -15.91
C GLU A 4 26.69 4.85 -16.06
N ILE A 5 25.98 5.25 -15.00
CA ILE A 5 25.18 6.49 -14.97
C ILE A 5 26.06 7.71 -15.28
N ALA A 6 27.31 7.69 -14.81
CA ALA A 6 28.26 8.76 -15.10
C ALA A 6 28.49 9.01 -16.60
N THR A 7 28.18 8.04 -17.46
CA THR A 7 28.28 8.19 -18.93
C THR A 7 27.21 9.14 -19.48
N LEU A 8 26.02 9.13 -18.89
CA LEU A 8 24.90 10.02 -19.26
C LEU A 8 24.93 11.32 -18.44
N GLY A 9 25.45 11.26 -17.22
CA GLY A 9 25.27 12.32 -16.24
C GLY A 9 23.84 12.39 -15.73
N GLU A 10 23.58 13.35 -14.86
CA GLU A 10 22.25 13.56 -14.24
C GLU A 10 21.19 13.88 -15.29
N PHE A 11 21.41 14.92 -16.10
CA PHE A 11 20.41 15.36 -17.09
C PHE A 11 20.16 14.32 -18.17
N GLY A 12 21.22 13.64 -18.66
CA GLY A 12 21.04 12.57 -19.65
C GLY A 12 20.28 11.36 -19.10
N LEU A 13 20.40 11.06 -17.80
CA LEU A 13 19.58 10.06 -17.16
C LEU A 13 18.13 10.53 -17.04
N ILE A 14 17.87 11.77 -16.61
CA ILE A 14 16.53 12.35 -16.53
C ILE A 14 15.85 12.31 -17.89
N ASP A 15 16.52 12.79 -18.95
CA ASP A 15 15.99 12.77 -20.32
C ASP A 15 15.57 11.35 -20.73
N ARG A 16 16.41 10.35 -20.47
CA ARG A 16 16.12 8.96 -20.79
C ARG A 16 14.91 8.42 -20.00
N LEU A 17 14.85 8.68 -18.68
CA LEU A 17 13.79 8.18 -17.82
C LEU A 17 12.44 8.84 -18.09
N THR A 18 12.44 10.05 -18.63
CA THR A 18 11.23 10.80 -18.95
C THR A 18 10.83 10.74 -20.42
N GLU A 19 11.67 10.13 -21.27
CA GLU A 19 11.38 9.95 -22.69
C GLU A 19 10.05 9.22 -22.92
N GLY A 20 9.18 9.81 -23.73
CA GLY A 20 7.90 9.25 -24.12
C GLY A 20 6.80 9.29 -23.04
N ILE A 21 7.02 9.98 -21.91
CA ILE A 21 5.95 10.25 -20.93
C ILE A 21 4.86 11.08 -21.61
N LYS A 22 3.61 10.63 -21.49
CA LYS A 22 2.42 11.33 -21.98
C LYS A 22 1.53 11.69 -20.80
N LEU A 23 0.92 12.87 -20.87
CA LEU A 23 -0.07 13.33 -19.90
C LEU A 23 -1.46 12.88 -20.38
N GLU A 24 -2.16 12.08 -19.59
CA GLU A 24 -3.47 11.53 -19.92
C GLU A 24 -4.61 12.20 -19.11
N ASN A 25 -4.27 12.81 -17.98
CA ASN A 25 -5.24 13.49 -17.13
C ASN A 25 -5.48 14.94 -17.56
N GLU A 26 -6.75 15.33 -17.65
CA GLU A 26 -7.13 16.71 -17.99
C GLU A 26 -6.62 17.75 -16.97
N SER A 27 -6.40 17.34 -15.73
CA SER A 27 -5.82 18.20 -14.70
C SER A 27 -4.32 18.46 -14.90
N SER A 28 -3.61 17.68 -15.71
CA SER A 28 -2.20 17.86 -16.04
C SER A 28 -2.07 18.78 -17.24
N LYS A 29 -1.70 20.04 -17.02
CA LYS A 29 -1.54 21.03 -18.10
C LYS A 29 -0.13 21.06 -18.67
N TYR A 30 0.88 20.85 -17.82
CA TYR A 30 2.28 20.75 -18.19
C TYR A 30 3.00 19.82 -17.21
N GLY A 31 3.85 18.94 -17.68
CA GLY A 31 4.59 17.96 -16.90
C GLY A 31 6.06 18.20 -16.86
N VAL A 32 6.84 17.16 -17.16
CA VAL A 32 8.32 17.22 -17.20
C VAL A 32 8.80 18.18 -18.29
N GLY A 33 9.85 18.95 -18.02
CA GLY A 33 10.54 19.80 -19.01
C GLY A 33 10.63 21.28 -18.64
N ASP A 34 10.17 21.66 -17.47
CA ASP A 34 10.31 23.01 -16.89
C ASP A 34 10.57 22.92 -15.39
N ASP A 35 10.77 24.04 -14.70
CA ASP A 35 11.04 24.11 -13.25
C ASP A 35 9.92 23.49 -12.39
N ALA A 36 8.67 23.52 -12.91
CA ALA A 36 7.52 22.94 -12.21
C ALA A 36 6.45 22.42 -13.17
N ALA A 37 5.72 21.40 -12.74
CA ALA A 37 4.50 20.95 -13.41
C ALA A 37 3.36 21.95 -13.20
N VAL A 38 2.46 22.08 -14.19
CA VAL A 38 1.25 22.91 -14.07
C VAL A 38 0.02 22.04 -13.99
N LEU A 39 -0.69 22.13 -12.87
CA LEU A 39 -1.92 21.38 -12.60
C LEU A 39 -3.12 22.34 -12.47
N SER A 40 -4.28 21.89 -12.92
CA SER A 40 -5.53 22.67 -12.82
C SER A 40 -6.69 21.75 -12.47
N TYR A 41 -7.29 21.97 -11.30
CA TYR A 41 -8.43 21.21 -10.80
C TYR A 41 -9.71 22.06 -10.79
N PRO A 42 -10.88 21.44 -11.09
CA PRO A 42 -12.18 22.10 -10.96
C PRO A 42 -12.46 22.56 -9.51
N SER A 43 -13.25 23.61 -9.36
CA SER A 43 -13.54 24.22 -8.05
C SER A 43 -14.38 23.35 -7.11
N GLU A 44 -15.13 22.39 -7.65
CA GLU A 44 -15.94 21.40 -6.91
C GLU A 44 -15.12 20.23 -6.37
N LYS A 45 -13.84 20.12 -6.72
CA LYS A 45 -12.93 19.08 -6.24
C LYS A 45 -12.12 19.56 -5.04
N GLN A 46 -11.82 18.59 -4.15
CA GLN A 46 -10.73 18.71 -3.19
C GLN A 46 -9.49 18.04 -3.77
N VAL A 47 -8.35 18.69 -3.61
CA VAL A 47 -7.05 18.11 -3.98
C VAL A 47 -6.52 17.33 -2.77
N LEU A 48 -6.13 16.08 -3.01
CA LEU A 48 -5.50 15.20 -2.03
C LEU A 48 -4.02 15.08 -2.38
N VAL A 49 -3.17 15.09 -1.38
CA VAL A 49 -1.71 14.95 -1.56
C VAL A 49 -1.18 14.00 -0.50
N THR A 50 -0.42 13.01 -0.95
CA THR A 50 0.31 12.08 -0.08
C THR A 50 1.74 11.92 -0.56
N THR A 51 2.61 11.41 0.30
CA THR A 51 4.00 11.10 -0.06
C THR A 51 4.53 9.97 0.80
N ASP A 52 5.21 9.01 0.15
CA ASP A 52 5.96 7.94 0.79
C ASP A 52 7.44 8.02 0.46
N LEU A 53 8.25 7.52 1.40
CA LEU A 53 9.69 7.39 1.28
C LEU A 53 10.12 5.94 1.52
N LEU A 54 10.66 5.29 0.50
CA LEU A 54 11.18 3.93 0.58
C LEU A 54 12.71 3.96 0.60
N MET A 55 13.29 3.30 1.61
CA MET A 55 14.74 3.23 1.83
C MET A 55 15.22 1.80 1.72
N GLU A 56 16.28 1.58 0.96
CA GLU A 56 16.96 0.28 0.90
C GLU A 56 17.49 -0.15 2.25
N GLY A 57 17.29 -1.43 2.58
CA GLY A 57 17.66 -2.01 3.87
C GLY A 57 16.67 -1.71 5.01
N VAL A 58 15.63 -0.90 4.74
CA VAL A 58 14.56 -0.55 5.68
C VAL A 58 13.23 -1.04 5.15
N HIS A 59 12.82 -0.60 3.94
CA HIS A 59 11.53 -0.91 3.33
C HIS A 59 11.63 -1.98 2.25
N PHE A 60 12.82 -2.24 1.71
CA PHE A 60 13.07 -3.25 0.70
C PHE A 60 14.52 -3.73 0.72
N ASP A 61 14.74 -4.95 0.24
CA ASP A 61 16.06 -5.53 0.06
C ASP A 61 16.24 -6.00 -1.40
N LEU A 62 17.22 -5.41 -2.08
CA LEU A 62 17.49 -5.71 -3.50
C LEU A 62 18.14 -7.10 -3.71
N THR A 63 18.39 -7.88 -2.66
CA THR A 63 18.81 -9.27 -2.81
C THR A 63 17.67 -10.16 -3.31
N TYR A 64 16.40 -9.77 -3.07
CA TYR A 64 15.22 -10.51 -3.50
C TYR A 64 14.11 -9.66 -4.13
N VAL A 65 14.17 -8.32 -4.04
CA VAL A 65 13.18 -7.43 -4.66
C VAL A 65 13.66 -6.98 -6.03
N PRO A 66 13.03 -7.40 -7.15
CA PRO A 66 13.38 -6.90 -8.49
C PRO A 66 13.02 -5.41 -8.62
N LEU A 67 13.88 -4.64 -9.26
CA LEU A 67 13.70 -3.18 -9.42
C LEU A 67 12.37 -2.81 -10.09
N LYS A 68 11.91 -3.60 -11.06
CA LYS A 68 10.61 -3.37 -11.71
C LYS A 68 9.44 -3.52 -10.73
N HIS A 69 9.46 -4.53 -9.84
CA HIS A 69 8.44 -4.70 -8.79
C HIS A 69 8.54 -3.57 -7.77
N LEU A 70 9.76 -3.19 -7.37
CA LEU A 70 9.99 -2.07 -6.47
C LEU A 70 9.40 -0.77 -7.02
N GLY A 71 9.64 -0.46 -8.29
CA GLY A 71 9.08 0.73 -8.94
C GLY A 71 7.55 0.71 -8.98
N TYR A 72 6.95 -0.45 -9.27
CA TYR A 72 5.49 -0.62 -9.24
C TYR A 72 4.95 -0.38 -7.83
N LYS A 73 5.49 -1.07 -6.83
CA LYS A 73 5.09 -0.95 -5.42
C LYS A 73 5.23 0.51 -4.94
N ALA A 74 6.36 1.16 -5.21
CA ALA A 74 6.61 2.54 -4.79
C ALA A 74 5.55 3.54 -5.29
N ALA A 75 4.98 3.31 -6.47
CA ALA A 75 3.87 4.12 -6.98
C ALA A 75 2.53 3.73 -6.34
N VAL A 76 2.23 2.42 -6.26
CA VAL A 76 0.93 1.90 -5.85
C VAL A 76 0.62 2.19 -4.37
N VAL A 77 1.61 2.18 -3.48
CA VAL A 77 1.40 2.52 -2.07
C VAL A 77 0.81 3.93 -1.91
N ASN A 78 1.30 4.90 -2.68
CA ASN A 78 0.75 6.25 -2.71
C ASN A 78 -0.66 6.32 -3.35
N PHE A 79 -0.95 5.46 -4.33
CA PHE A 79 -2.30 5.39 -4.91
C PHE A 79 -3.29 4.85 -3.88
N SER A 80 -2.85 3.91 -3.03
CA SER A 80 -3.62 3.35 -1.93
C SER A 80 -4.11 4.44 -0.98
N ASP A 81 -3.24 5.36 -0.54
CA ASP A 81 -3.60 6.49 0.31
C ASP A 81 -4.70 7.37 -0.29
N ILE A 82 -4.60 7.66 -1.60
CA ILE A 82 -5.62 8.47 -2.28
C ILE A 82 -6.96 7.74 -2.35
N TYR A 83 -6.97 6.44 -2.67
CA TYR A 83 -8.18 5.62 -2.63
C TYR A 83 -8.75 5.49 -1.22
N ALA A 84 -7.89 5.38 -0.20
CA ALA A 84 -8.30 5.34 1.21
C ALA A 84 -9.05 6.61 1.67
N MET A 85 -8.93 7.70 0.93
CA MET A 85 -9.72 8.92 1.15
C MET A 85 -10.90 9.07 0.16
N ASN A 86 -11.30 7.99 -0.51
CA ASN A 86 -12.34 7.98 -1.55
C ASN A 86 -12.01 8.93 -2.72
N GLY A 87 -10.73 9.11 -2.99
CA GLY A 87 -10.20 9.94 -4.06
C GLY A 87 -9.81 9.13 -5.29
N THR A 88 -9.32 9.84 -6.30
CA THR A 88 -8.75 9.26 -7.52
C THR A 88 -7.35 9.84 -7.71
N PRO A 89 -6.27 9.02 -7.72
CA PRO A 89 -4.92 9.49 -8.01
C PRO A 89 -4.84 10.01 -9.45
N ARG A 90 -4.10 11.09 -9.66
CA ARG A 90 -4.00 11.76 -10.98
C ARG A 90 -2.57 12.00 -11.43
N GLN A 91 -1.71 12.46 -10.53
CA GLN A 91 -0.33 12.77 -10.87
C GLN A 91 0.62 12.23 -9.80
N ILE A 92 1.85 11.93 -10.22
CA ILE A 92 2.97 11.71 -9.30
C ILE A 92 4.19 12.54 -9.68
N THR A 93 4.99 12.86 -8.67
CA THR A 93 6.40 13.22 -8.82
C THR A 93 7.28 12.15 -8.20
N VAL A 94 8.42 11.85 -8.84
CA VAL A 94 9.31 10.76 -8.44
C VAL A 94 10.70 11.33 -8.12
N SER A 95 11.10 11.28 -6.87
CA SER A 95 12.45 11.66 -6.43
C SER A 95 13.26 10.41 -6.08
N ILE A 96 14.46 10.28 -6.66
CA ILE A 96 15.36 9.15 -6.41
C ILE A 96 16.74 9.63 -5.97
N ALA A 97 17.30 8.94 -4.98
CA ALA A 97 18.71 9.09 -4.60
C ALA A 97 19.41 7.74 -4.75
N LEU A 98 20.43 7.68 -5.59
CA LEU A 98 21.05 6.42 -6.02
C LEU A 98 22.56 6.41 -5.82
N SER A 99 23.10 5.28 -5.37
CA SER A 99 24.53 5.09 -5.21
C SER A 99 25.20 4.68 -6.54
N LYS A 100 26.52 4.81 -6.62
CA LYS A 100 27.32 4.49 -7.81
C LYS A 100 27.25 3.03 -8.28
N ARG A 101 26.65 2.13 -7.51
CA ARG A 101 26.50 0.71 -7.90
C ARG A 101 25.43 0.48 -8.96
N PHE A 102 24.50 1.42 -9.11
CA PHE A 102 23.41 1.31 -10.08
C PHE A 102 23.87 1.70 -11.49
N SER A 103 23.31 1.01 -12.46
CA SER A 103 23.48 1.28 -13.89
C SER A 103 22.26 2.01 -14.46
N VAL A 104 22.36 2.48 -15.68
CA VAL A 104 21.24 3.05 -16.42
C VAL A 104 20.11 2.03 -16.60
N GLU A 105 20.48 0.79 -16.91
CA GLU A 105 19.51 -0.30 -17.10
C GLU A 105 18.74 -0.63 -15.80
N ASP A 106 19.39 -0.53 -14.64
CA ASP A 106 18.73 -0.68 -13.35
C ASP A 106 17.64 0.39 -13.16
N MET A 107 17.91 1.61 -13.57
CA MET A 107 16.92 2.71 -13.50
C MET A 107 15.84 2.57 -14.57
N ASP A 108 16.15 2.07 -15.75
CA ASP A 108 15.14 1.72 -16.75
C ASP A 108 14.14 0.68 -16.20
N ASP A 109 14.62 -0.35 -15.49
CA ASP A 109 13.77 -1.37 -14.87
C ASP A 109 12.91 -0.79 -13.75
N LEU A 110 13.47 0.06 -12.88
CA LEU A 110 12.71 0.75 -11.83
C LEU A 110 11.57 1.58 -12.45
N TYR A 111 11.89 2.42 -13.43
CA TYR A 111 10.90 3.26 -14.10
C TYR A 111 9.92 2.47 -14.97
N ALA A 112 10.30 1.31 -15.48
CA ALA A 112 9.36 0.40 -16.16
C ALA A 112 8.24 -0.06 -15.19
N GLY A 113 8.57 -0.32 -13.92
CA GLY A 113 7.59 -0.62 -12.87
C GLY A 113 6.68 0.57 -12.56
N ILE A 114 7.27 1.76 -12.34
CA ILE A 114 6.53 2.99 -12.07
C ILE A 114 5.54 3.30 -13.21
N ARG A 115 6.02 3.24 -14.47
CA ARG A 115 5.17 3.48 -15.65
C ARG A 115 4.04 2.45 -15.77
N LEU A 116 4.30 1.17 -15.44
CA LEU A 116 3.28 0.14 -15.47
C LEU A 116 2.15 0.45 -14.46
N ALA A 117 2.50 0.83 -13.22
CA ALA A 117 1.53 1.28 -12.22
C ALA A 117 0.75 2.51 -12.70
N CYS A 118 1.44 3.52 -13.21
CA CYS A 118 0.81 4.74 -13.73
C CYS A 118 -0.17 4.44 -14.87
N GLN A 119 0.19 3.56 -15.80
CA GLN A 119 -0.68 3.15 -16.89
C GLN A 119 -1.92 2.39 -16.39
N GLN A 120 -1.75 1.47 -15.45
CA GLN A 120 -2.84 0.66 -14.89
C GLN A 120 -3.86 1.52 -14.13
N TYR A 121 -3.39 2.51 -13.39
CA TYR A 121 -4.23 3.39 -12.56
C TYR A 121 -4.59 4.72 -13.23
N ASN A 122 -4.13 4.97 -14.45
CA ASN A 122 -4.33 6.21 -15.20
C ASN A 122 -3.78 7.45 -14.44
N VAL A 123 -2.52 7.38 -14.05
CA VAL A 123 -1.81 8.42 -13.31
C VAL A 123 -0.67 8.99 -14.18
N ASP A 124 -0.49 10.30 -14.18
CA ASP A 124 0.57 10.95 -14.93
C ASP A 124 1.84 11.13 -14.10
N ILE A 125 3.01 10.85 -14.67
CA ILE A 125 4.29 11.29 -14.11
C ILE A 125 4.52 12.73 -14.59
N VAL A 126 4.51 13.68 -13.66
CA VAL A 126 4.57 15.11 -14.00
C VAL A 126 5.87 15.78 -13.62
N GLY A 127 6.72 15.10 -12.85
CA GLY A 127 8.00 15.66 -12.41
C GLY A 127 8.76 14.71 -11.50
N GLY A 128 9.86 15.21 -10.96
CA GLY A 128 10.69 14.46 -10.01
C GLY A 128 12.03 15.11 -9.80
N ASP A 129 12.92 14.39 -9.13
CA ASP A 129 14.28 14.80 -8.85
C ASP A 129 15.21 13.59 -8.85
N THR A 130 16.45 13.78 -9.22
CA THR A 130 17.47 12.72 -9.24
C THR A 130 18.75 13.23 -8.61
N THR A 131 19.19 12.55 -7.54
CA THR A 131 20.43 12.91 -6.85
C THR A 131 21.27 11.68 -6.52
N SER A 132 22.47 11.90 -6.03
CA SER A 132 23.36 10.83 -5.60
C SER A 132 23.14 10.48 -4.13
N SER A 133 23.30 9.17 -3.80
CA SER A 133 23.38 8.65 -2.44
C SER A 133 24.76 8.08 -2.17
N LEU A 134 25.24 8.21 -0.95
CA LEU A 134 26.46 7.53 -0.51
C LEU A 134 26.23 6.02 -0.29
N THR A 135 25.01 5.64 0.06
CA THR A 135 24.61 4.27 0.38
C THR A 135 23.24 3.97 -0.23
N GLY A 136 23.14 2.88 -0.98
CA GLY A 136 21.86 2.33 -1.39
C GLY A 136 21.00 3.21 -2.33
N LEU A 137 19.73 2.87 -2.36
CA LEU A 137 18.67 3.51 -3.14
C LEU A 137 17.62 4.07 -2.18
N ALA A 138 17.21 5.32 -2.40
CA ALA A 138 16.02 5.90 -1.78
C ALA A 138 15.05 6.36 -2.87
N ILE A 139 13.77 6.14 -2.67
CA ILE A 139 12.70 6.51 -3.59
C ILE A 139 11.65 7.28 -2.79
N SER A 140 11.34 8.50 -3.19
CA SER A 140 10.21 9.25 -2.66
C SER A 140 9.25 9.56 -3.80
N ILE A 141 7.99 9.18 -3.62
CA ILE A 141 6.92 9.48 -4.57
C ILE A 141 5.89 10.34 -3.85
N THR A 142 5.56 11.46 -4.46
CA THR A 142 4.43 12.28 -4.04
C THR A 142 3.29 12.07 -5.03
N CYS A 143 2.12 11.65 -4.53
CA CYS A 143 0.93 11.49 -5.34
C CYS A 143 -0.06 12.63 -5.07
N ILE A 144 -0.63 13.14 -6.16
CA ILE A 144 -1.68 14.16 -6.15
C ILE A 144 -2.91 13.56 -6.78
N GLY A 145 -4.04 13.65 -6.08
CA GLY A 145 -5.33 13.14 -6.53
C GLY A 145 -6.45 14.14 -6.26
N ASP A 146 -7.66 13.77 -6.62
CA ASP A 146 -8.86 14.55 -6.36
C ASP A 146 -10.03 13.69 -5.85
N ALA A 147 -10.91 14.33 -5.10
CA ALA A 147 -12.20 13.78 -4.72
C ALA A 147 -13.28 14.84 -4.80
N ASP A 148 -14.55 14.47 -4.95
CA ASP A 148 -15.67 15.38 -4.79
C ASP A 148 -15.69 15.90 -3.35
N LYS A 149 -15.91 17.22 -3.15
CA LYS A 149 -15.82 17.88 -1.84
C LYS A 149 -16.67 17.22 -0.75
N ASP A 150 -17.83 16.74 -1.11
CA ASP A 150 -18.82 16.11 -0.23
C ASP A 150 -18.63 14.60 -0.08
N LYS A 151 -17.64 14.01 -0.77
CA LYS A 151 -17.37 12.58 -0.75
C LYS A 151 -16.00 12.19 -0.20
N VAL A 152 -15.20 13.16 0.24
CA VAL A 152 -13.92 12.87 0.90
C VAL A 152 -14.20 12.08 2.17
N VAL A 153 -13.54 10.93 2.32
CA VAL A 153 -13.61 10.10 3.52
C VAL A 153 -12.33 10.26 4.32
N TYR A 154 -12.48 10.32 5.63
CA TYR A 154 -11.37 10.50 6.57
C TYR A 154 -11.24 9.28 7.49
N ARG A 155 -10.17 9.21 8.24
CA ARG A 155 -9.99 8.21 9.32
C ARG A 155 -10.94 8.44 10.48
N ASN A 156 -11.37 9.68 10.70
CA ASN A 156 -12.38 10.04 11.69
C ASN A 156 -13.79 10.00 11.05
N GLY A 157 -14.81 9.72 11.86
CA GLY A 157 -16.20 9.73 11.40
C GLY A 157 -16.95 8.42 11.64
N ALA A 158 -16.26 7.38 12.10
CA ALA A 158 -16.90 6.15 12.56
C ALA A 158 -17.84 6.43 13.74
N LYS A 159 -19.00 5.78 13.75
CA LYS A 159 -20.05 5.98 14.76
C LYS A 159 -20.40 4.65 15.43
N GLU A 160 -20.86 4.73 16.67
CA GLU A 160 -21.40 3.54 17.38
C GLU A 160 -22.40 2.81 16.49
N THR A 161 -22.29 1.49 16.42
CA THR A 161 -23.06 0.55 15.59
C THR A 161 -22.68 0.51 14.10
N ASP A 162 -21.75 1.35 13.63
CA ASP A 162 -21.23 1.19 12.27
C ASP A 162 -20.57 -0.19 12.12
N LEU A 163 -20.74 -0.78 10.96
CA LEU A 163 -20.12 -2.03 10.57
C LEU A 163 -18.69 -1.79 10.13
N ILE A 164 -17.78 -2.66 10.52
CA ILE A 164 -16.38 -2.61 10.11
C ILE A 164 -16.17 -3.60 8.97
N CYS A 165 -15.63 -3.11 7.87
CA CYS A 165 -15.41 -3.85 6.64
C CYS A 165 -13.94 -3.80 6.24
N VAL A 166 -13.44 -4.89 5.65
CA VAL A 166 -12.15 -4.92 4.97
C VAL A 166 -12.32 -5.45 3.54
N SER A 167 -11.48 -4.97 2.64
CA SER A 167 -11.37 -5.54 1.30
C SER A 167 -10.41 -6.72 1.27
N GLY A 168 -10.52 -7.59 0.26
CA GLY A 168 -9.58 -8.68 -0.02
C GLY A 168 -9.36 -9.64 1.14
N ASP A 169 -8.09 -9.94 1.41
CA ASP A 169 -7.61 -10.78 2.51
C ASP A 169 -6.32 -10.21 3.10
N LEU A 170 -5.97 -10.67 4.31
CA LEU A 170 -4.93 -10.08 5.13
C LEU A 170 -3.81 -11.06 5.48
N GLY A 171 -2.61 -10.52 5.67
CA GLY A 171 -1.42 -11.24 6.12
C GLY A 171 -0.65 -11.94 4.99
N ALA A 172 -1.14 -11.90 3.76
CA ALA A 172 -0.47 -12.54 2.62
C ALA A 172 0.86 -11.84 2.28
N ALA A 173 0.89 -10.52 2.30
CA ALA A 173 2.10 -9.74 2.07
C ALA A 173 3.17 -10.07 3.12
N TYR A 174 2.79 -10.12 4.39
CA TYR A 174 3.70 -10.47 5.46
C TYR A 174 4.26 -11.89 5.32
N MET A 175 3.44 -12.88 4.96
CA MET A 175 3.92 -14.23 4.71
C MET A 175 4.85 -14.31 3.50
N GLY A 176 4.59 -13.51 2.47
CA GLY A 176 5.50 -13.33 1.33
C GLY A 176 6.86 -12.78 1.75
N LEU A 177 6.88 -11.77 2.63
CA LEU A 177 8.10 -11.20 3.20
C LEU A 177 8.87 -12.27 4.01
N GLN A 178 8.20 -13.00 4.90
CA GLN A 178 8.84 -14.04 5.71
C GLN A 178 9.46 -15.14 4.83
N LEU A 179 8.79 -15.51 3.74
CA LEU A 179 9.31 -16.45 2.76
C LEU A 179 10.60 -15.93 2.10
N LEU A 180 10.60 -14.68 1.63
CA LEU A 180 11.75 -14.05 0.98
C LEU A 180 12.95 -13.92 1.95
N GLU A 181 12.70 -13.50 3.18
CA GLU A 181 13.75 -13.41 4.21
C GLU A 181 14.32 -14.79 4.60
N ARG A 182 13.48 -15.83 4.69
CA ARG A 182 13.96 -17.21 4.91
C ARG A 182 14.89 -17.65 3.80
N GLU A 183 14.46 -17.52 2.54
CA GLU A 183 15.25 -17.94 1.39
C GLU A 183 16.58 -17.16 1.30
N LYS A 184 16.59 -15.87 1.59
CA LYS A 184 17.81 -15.07 1.69
C LYS A 184 18.80 -15.65 2.72
N VAL A 185 18.32 -16.09 3.88
CA VAL A 185 19.15 -16.68 4.92
C VAL A 185 19.67 -18.07 4.51
N VAL A 186 18.78 -18.92 3.97
CA VAL A 186 19.12 -20.30 3.55
C VAL A 186 20.13 -20.32 2.41
N LEU A 187 19.96 -19.41 1.43
CA LEU A 187 20.82 -19.35 0.24
C LEU A 187 22.07 -18.49 0.43
N LYS A 188 22.29 -17.96 1.62
CA LYS A 188 23.45 -17.11 1.90
C LYS A 188 24.76 -17.87 1.69
N GLY A 189 25.49 -17.50 0.64
CA GLY A 189 26.77 -18.12 0.27
C GLY A 189 26.69 -19.16 -0.85
N GLU A 190 25.50 -19.60 -1.23
CA GLU A 190 25.27 -20.48 -2.39
C GLU A 190 25.15 -19.63 -3.67
N LYS A 191 26.05 -19.83 -4.64
CA LYS A 191 26.11 -18.97 -5.85
C LYS A 191 25.22 -19.44 -7.00
N ASP A 192 24.87 -20.72 -7.02
CA ASP A 192 24.22 -21.38 -8.16
C ASP A 192 22.85 -22.00 -7.81
N VAL A 193 22.35 -21.77 -6.60
CA VAL A 193 21.04 -22.26 -6.16
C VAL A 193 20.02 -21.13 -6.24
N GLN A 194 18.90 -21.42 -6.92
CA GLN A 194 17.75 -20.51 -6.95
C GLN A 194 16.66 -21.05 -6.02
N PRO A 195 15.95 -20.19 -5.28
CA PRO A 195 14.83 -20.61 -4.45
C PRO A 195 13.71 -21.22 -5.30
N ASP A 196 13.05 -22.23 -4.78
CA ASP A 196 11.82 -22.77 -5.38
C ASP A 196 10.60 -22.11 -4.75
N PHE A 197 9.93 -21.29 -5.54
CA PHE A 197 8.72 -20.57 -5.15
C PHE A 197 7.44 -21.19 -5.74
N SER A 198 7.51 -22.39 -6.31
CA SER A 198 6.36 -23.07 -6.92
C SER A 198 5.20 -23.21 -5.93
N GLY A 199 4.02 -22.74 -6.32
CA GLY A 199 2.80 -22.75 -5.50
C GLY A 199 2.75 -21.68 -4.41
N LYS A 200 3.68 -20.69 -4.44
CA LYS A 200 3.75 -19.57 -3.48
C LYS A 200 3.65 -18.22 -4.19
N GLU A 201 3.27 -18.24 -5.46
CA GLU A 201 3.22 -17.06 -6.33
C GLU A 201 2.30 -15.98 -5.76
N TYR A 202 1.17 -16.37 -5.18
CA TYR A 202 0.22 -15.46 -4.56
C TYR A 202 0.85 -14.64 -3.43
N LEU A 203 1.55 -15.29 -2.50
CA LEU A 203 2.20 -14.60 -1.38
C LEU A 203 3.28 -13.63 -1.85
N LEU A 204 4.06 -14.04 -2.86
CA LEU A 204 5.09 -13.19 -3.45
C LEU A 204 4.49 -12.01 -4.21
N GLU A 205 3.40 -12.23 -4.95
CA GLU A 205 2.69 -11.15 -5.64
C GLU A 205 2.17 -10.11 -4.65
N ARG A 206 1.53 -10.55 -3.56
CA ARG A 206 1.02 -9.67 -2.51
C ARG A 206 2.12 -8.82 -1.88
N GLN A 207 3.32 -9.36 -1.68
CA GLN A 207 4.45 -8.63 -1.10
C GLN A 207 5.18 -7.74 -2.11
N LEU A 208 5.45 -8.25 -3.32
CA LEU A 208 6.31 -7.59 -4.29
C LEU A 208 5.56 -6.65 -5.24
N LYS A 209 4.27 -6.90 -5.45
CA LYS A 209 3.41 -6.17 -6.38
C LYS A 209 2.00 -5.99 -5.79
N PRO A 210 1.87 -5.26 -4.67
CA PRO A 210 0.54 -4.98 -4.11
C PRO A 210 -0.33 -4.19 -5.09
N GLU A 211 -1.64 -4.26 -4.89
CA GLU A 211 -2.62 -3.52 -5.70
C GLU A 211 -3.38 -2.53 -4.83
N ALA A 212 -3.50 -1.27 -5.28
CA ALA A 212 -4.39 -0.30 -4.65
C ALA A 212 -5.83 -0.61 -5.04
N ARG A 213 -6.75 -0.55 -4.08
CA ARG A 213 -8.12 -1.08 -4.20
C ARG A 213 -9.09 -0.10 -4.90
N LYS A 214 -8.72 0.33 -6.12
CA LYS A 214 -9.58 1.10 -7.02
C LYS A 214 -10.93 0.41 -7.24
N ASP A 215 -10.93 -0.91 -7.42
CA ASP A 215 -12.11 -1.73 -7.66
C ASP A 215 -13.16 -1.61 -6.55
N ILE A 216 -12.70 -1.50 -5.29
CA ILE A 216 -13.58 -1.36 -4.13
C ILE A 216 -14.22 0.03 -4.10
N ILE A 217 -13.45 1.09 -4.38
CA ILE A 217 -13.99 2.45 -4.47
C ILE A 217 -15.05 2.54 -5.57
N GLU A 218 -14.81 1.92 -6.72
CA GLU A 218 -15.78 1.87 -7.82
C GLU A 218 -17.06 1.09 -7.43
N LYS A 219 -16.95 -0.04 -6.71
CA LYS A 219 -18.08 -0.82 -6.20
C LYS A 219 -18.90 -0.02 -5.18
N LEU A 220 -18.26 0.64 -4.23
CA LEU A 220 -18.93 1.48 -3.23
C LEU A 220 -19.67 2.65 -3.90
N ALA A 221 -19.03 3.32 -4.85
CA ALA A 221 -19.65 4.40 -5.61
C ALA A 221 -20.87 3.93 -6.42
N ALA A 222 -20.79 2.76 -7.09
CA ALA A 222 -21.89 2.17 -7.84
C ALA A 222 -23.10 1.83 -6.95
N ALA A 223 -22.86 1.46 -5.70
CA ALA A 223 -23.91 1.18 -4.70
C ALA A 223 -24.40 2.45 -3.95
N ASN A 224 -23.87 3.63 -4.29
CA ASN A 224 -24.10 4.88 -3.56
C ASN A 224 -23.80 4.76 -2.04
N ILE A 225 -22.70 4.09 -1.71
CA ILE A 225 -22.19 4.00 -0.34
C ILE A 225 -20.99 4.93 -0.21
N ILE A 226 -21.04 5.81 0.78
CA ILE A 226 -19.90 6.60 1.22
C ILE A 226 -19.53 6.10 2.61
N PRO A 227 -18.34 5.53 2.83
CA PRO A 227 -17.91 5.10 4.15
C PRO A 227 -17.94 6.23 5.18
N THR A 228 -18.22 5.92 6.43
CA THR A 228 -18.18 6.90 7.52
C THR A 228 -16.75 7.18 7.97
N SER A 229 -15.85 6.19 7.86
CA SER A 229 -14.41 6.34 7.98
C SER A 229 -13.70 5.34 7.08
N MET A 230 -12.46 5.64 6.68
CA MET A 230 -11.67 4.72 5.86
C MET A 230 -10.17 5.03 6.00
N MET A 231 -9.37 3.99 5.85
CA MET A 231 -7.92 4.04 5.61
C MET A 231 -7.47 2.75 4.94
N ASP A 232 -6.27 2.71 4.38
CA ASP A 232 -5.68 1.47 3.90
C ASP A 232 -4.89 0.75 5.01
N ILE A 233 -4.58 -0.52 4.78
CA ILE A 233 -3.87 -1.37 5.75
C ILE A 233 -2.40 -1.47 5.32
N SER A 234 -1.57 -0.61 5.89
CA SER A 234 -0.12 -0.54 5.65
C SER A 234 0.70 -1.14 6.79
N ASP A 235 0.33 -0.89 8.05
CA ASP A 235 1.04 -1.36 9.24
C ASP A 235 0.41 -2.61 9.88
N GLY A 236 -0.80 -2.94 9.48
CA GLY A 236 -1.59 -4.09 9.95
C GLY A 236 -2.92 -3.69 10.55
N LEU A 237 -3.91 -4.55 10.39
CA LEU A 237 -5.31 -4.30 10.76
C LEU A 237 -5.47 -3.74 12.19
N SER A 238 -4.67 -4.23 13.16
CA SER A 238 -4.76 -3.76 14.55
C SER A 238 -4.39 -2.29 14.70
N SER A 239 -3.35 -1.84 13.99
CA SER A 239 -2.89 -0.46 13.99
C SER A 239 -3.96 0.47 13.45
N GLU A 240 -4.47 0.16 12.27
CA GLU A 240 -5.45 0.98 11.55
C GLU A 240 -6.80 1.06 12.29
N LEU A 241 -7.25 -0.04 12.89
CA LEU A 241 -8.44 -0.03 13.76
C LEU A 241 -8.28 0.90 14.96
N ILE A 242 -7.11 0.86 15.61
CA ILE A 242 -6.80 1.75 16.73
C ILE A 242 -6.79 3.20 16.27
N HIS A 243 -6.23 3.48 15.06
CA HIS A 243 -6.24 4.83 14.48
C HIS A 243 -7.65 5.34 14.19
N ILE A 244 -8.50 4.55 13.54
CA ILE A 244 -9.92 4.91 13.29
C ILE A 244 -10.65 5.16 14.61
N CYS A 245 -10.54 4.24 15.56
CA CYS A 245 -11.23 4.36 16.84
C CYS A 245 -10.77 5.59 17.64
N LYS A 246 -9.46 5.83 17.69
CA LYS A 246 -8.88 7.00 18.37
C LYS A 246 -9.35 8.32 17.75
N GLN A 247 -9.33 8.43 16.41
CA GLN A 247 -9.72 9.65 15.72
C GLN A 247 -11.24 9.87 15.72
N SER A 248 -12.02 8.80 15.82
CA SER A 248 -13.49 8.84 15.91
C SER A 248 -14.00 8.92 17.34
N ASN A 249 -13.12 8.82 18.34
CA ASN A 249 -13.50 8.70 19.76
C ASN A 249 -14.49 7.55 20.00
N THR A 250 -14.14 6.34 19.57
CA THR A 250 -14.93 5.13 19.62
C THR A 250 -14.09 3.94 20.10
N GLY A 251 -14.73 2.79 20.31
CA GLY A 251 -14.11 1.48 20.44
C GLY A 251 -14.54 0.57 19.28
N CYS A 252 -14.06 -0.67 19.27
CA CYS A 252 -14.47 -1.66 18.28
C CYS A 252 -14.46 -3.09 18.83
N ARG A 253 -15.23 -3.97 18.17
CA ARG A 253 -15.18 -5.42 18.34
C ARG A 253 -14.96 -6.06 16.98
N ILE A 254 -13.88 -6.83 16.86
CA ILE A 254 -13.52 -7.59 15.67
C ILE A 254 -13.69 -9.06 15.98
N TYR A 255 -14.26 -9.82 15.06
CA TYR A 255 -14.48 -11.25 15.21
C TYR A 255 -13.45 -12.04 14.45
N GLU A 256 -12.63 -12.84 15.14
CA GLU A 256 -11.54 -13.62 14.57
C GLU A 256 -12.00 -14.47 13.36
N GLU A 257 -13.17 -15.10 13.48
CA GLU A 257 -13.72 -15.99 12.44
C GLU A 257 -14.14 -15.26 11.16
N HIS A 258 -14.27 -13.91 11.22
CA HIS A 258 -14.67 -13.09 10.09
C HIS A 258 -13.48 -12.45 9.36
N ILE A 259 -12.27 -12.50 9.93
CA ILE A 259 -11.08 -11.96 9.31
C ILE A 259 -10.79 -12.75 8.02
N PRO A 260 -10.76 -12.11 6.84
CA PRO A 260 -10.49 -12.81 5.60
C PRO A 260 -9.01 -13.16 5.51
N ILE A 261 -8.70 -14.42 5.32
CA ILE A 261 -7.33 -14.94 5.17
C ILE A 261 -7.32 -15.96 4.05
N ASP A 262 -6.42 -15.81 3.10
CA ASP A 262 -6.26 -16.74 2.00
C ASP A 262 -5.69 -18.10 2.47
N TYR A 263 -6.05 -19.17 1.77
CA TYR A 263 -5.57 -20.52 2.08
C TYR A 263 -4.04 -20.63 2.03
N GLN A 264 -3.37 -19.97 1.07
CA GLN A 264 -1.90 -20.02 0.96
C GLN A 264 -1.24 -19.32 2.15
N THR A 265 -1.84 -18.22 2.64
CA THR A 265 -1.40 -17.54 3.87
C THR A 265 -1.50 -18.45 5.09
N ALA A 266 -2.62 -19.18 5.22
CA ALA A 266 -2.82 -20.12 6.32
C ALA A 266 -1.79 -21.29 6.27
N VAL A 267 -1.60 -21.91 5.11
CA VAL A 267 -0.60 -22.98 4.93
C VAL A 267 0.81 -22.48 5.26
N MET A 268 1.18 -21.29 4.79
CA MET A 268 2.51 -20.75 5.03
C MET A 268 2.72 -20.39 6.51
N SER A 269 1.70 -19.85 7.19
CA SER A 269 1.80 -19.55 8.62
C SER A 269 2.03 -20.84 9.45
N GLU A 270 1.39 -21.95 9.08
CA GLU A 270 1.62 -23.26 9.69
C GLU A 270 3.04 -23.78 9.42
N GLU A 271 3.53 -23.69 8.17
CA GLU A 271 4.91 -24.06 7.79
C GLU A 271 5.96 -23.30 8.61
N PHE A 272 5.70 -22.00 8.90
CA PHE A 272 6.57 -21.17 9.72
C PHE A 272 6.32 -21.28 11.23
N ASN A 273 5.33 -22.08 11.65
CA ASN A 273 4.90 -22.19 13.05
C ASN A 273 4.53 -20.80 13.65
N MET A 274 3.85 -19.98 12.85
CA MET A 274 3.39 -18.66 13.23
C MET A 274 1.87 -18.66 13.51
N ASN A 275 1.42 -17.79 14.41
CA ASN A 275 -0.01 -17.66 14.68
C ASN A 275 -0.69 -16.90 13.54
N LEU A 276 -1.61 -17.56 12.84
CA LEU A 276 -2.29 -17.05 11.66
C LEU A 276 -3.03 -15.73 11.91
N THR A 277 -3.77 -15.65 13.02
CA THR A 277 -4.52 -14.45 13.38
C THR A 277 -3.57 -13.28 13.64
N THR A 278 -2.43 -13.53 14.29
CA THR A 278 -1.40 -12.51 14.52
C THR A 278 -0.82 -12.00 13.20
N CYS A 279 -0.57 -12.88 12.23
CA CYS A 279 -0.08 -12.49 10.90
C CYS A 279 -1.09 -11.57 10.18
N ALA A 280 -2.37 -11.91 10.20
CA ALA A 280 -3.42 -11.09 9.56
C ALA A 280 -3.66 -9.76 10.30
N MET A 281 -3.52 -9.74 11.63
CA MET A 281 -3.78 -8.55 12.43
C MET A 281 -2.63 -7.55 12.46
N ASN A 282 -1.38 -8.01 12.29
CA ASN A 282 -0.17 -7.18 12.50
C ASN A 282 0.87 -7.30 11.37
N GLY A 283 0.56 -7.99 10.28
CA GLY A 283 1.52 -8.27 9.22
C GLY A 283 1.91 -7.04 8.39
N GLY A 284 0.95 -6.20 8.10
CA GLY A 284 1.15 -5.00 7.29
C GLY A 284 1.38 -5.25 5.81
N GLU A 285 1.54 -4.17 5.05
CA GLU A 285 1.78 -4.11 3.60
C GLU A 285 0.72 -4.81 2.71
N ASP A 286 -0.49 -5.05 3.26
CA ASP A 286 -1.59 -5.65 2.49
C ASP A 286 -2.23 -4.65 1.51
N TYR A 287 -2.21 -3.35 1.83
CA TYR A 287 -2.81 -2.25 1.04
C TYR A 287 -4.29 -2.49 0.69
N GLU A 288 -4.97 -3.26 1.54
CA GLU A 288 -6.40 -3.43 1.51
C GLU A 288 -7.09 -2.23 2.19
N LEU A 289 -8.37 -1.99 1.88
CA LEU A 289 -9.11 -0.91 2.52
C LEU A 289 -9.83 -1.42 3.77
N LEU A 290 -9.61 -0.73 4.88
CA LEU A 290 -10.39 -0.83 6.11
C LEU A 290 -11.35 0.36 6.16
N PHE A 291 -12.65 0.10 6.29
CA PHE A 291 -13.65 1.16 6.32
C PHE A 291 -14.87 0.82 7.18
N THR A 292 -15.59 1.85 7.56
CA THR A 292 -16.84 1.70 8.30
C THR A 292 -18.03 2.21 7.51
N VAL A 293 -19.18 1.54 7.69
CA VAL A 293 -20.46 1.93 7.05
C VAL A 293 -21.61 1.85 8.06
N PRO A 294 -22.65 2.67 7.90
CA PRO A 294 -23.84 2.56 8.75
C PRO A 294 -24.46 1.17 8.65
N ILE A 295 -25.02 0.66 9.76
CA ILE A 295 -25.71 -0.64 9.81
C ILE A 295 -26.84 -0.75 8.76
N ALA A 296 -27.41 0.37 8.34
CA ALA A 296 -28.43 0.42 7.30
C ALA A 296 -27.95 -0.07 5.92
N ASP A 297 -26.63 -0.05 5.69
CA ASP A 297 -26.03 -0.53 4.43
C ASP A 297 -25.58 -1.99 4.49
N HIS A 298 -25.91 -2.70 5.59
CA HIS A 298 -25.52 -4.11 5.81
C HIS A 298 -25.82 -5.00 4.61
N GLU A 299 -27.07 -4.99 4.13
CA GLU A 299 -27.49 -5.87 3.02
C GLU A 299 -26.71 -5.61 1.73
N LYS A 300 -26.41 -4.34 1.44
CA LYS A 300 -25.65 -3.97 0.26
C LYS A 300 -24.19 -4.44 0.37
N VAL A 301 -23.53 -4.14 1.49
CA VAL A 301 -22.10 -4.45 1.67
C VAL A 301 -21.85 -5.94 1.82
N SER A 302 -22.74 -6.68 2.49
CA SER A 302 -22.58 -8.14 2.67
C SER A 302 -22.69 -8.94 1.36
N GLN A 303 -23.28 -8.36 0.31
CA GLN A 303 -23.36 -8.96 -1.02
C GLN A 303 -22.25 -8.56 -1.97
N MET A 304 -21.38 -7.64 -1.57
CA MET A 304 -20.28 -7.17 -2.41
C MET A 304 -19.12 -8.17 -2.39
N GLU A 305 -18.75 -8.66 -3.56
CA GLU A 305 -17.58 -9.50 -3.72
C GLU A 305 -16.29 -8.71 -3.41
N GLY A 306 -15.39 -9.34 -2.65
CA GLY A 306 -14.11 -8.74 -2.25
C GLY A 306 -14.21 -7.84 -1.02
N ILE A 307 -15.35 -7.81 -0.32
CA ILE A 307 -15.54 -7.09 0.95
C ILE A 307 -16.00 -8.09 2.02
N ARG A 308 -15.46 -7.96 3.23
CA ARG A 308 -15.85 -8.75 4.40
C ARG A 308 -16.24 -7.84 5.56
N LEU A 309 -17.37 -8.17 6.18
CA LEU A 309 -17.76 -7.62 7.47
C LEU A 309 -17.00 -8.36 8.58
N ILE A 310 -16.15 -7.63 9.31
CA ILE A 310 -15.28 -8.24 10.31
C ILE A 310 -15.64 -7.86 11.75
N GLY A 311 -16.51 -6.87 11.95
CA GLY A 311 -16.84 -6.38 13.28
C GLY A 311 -17.77 -5.18 13.27
N HIS A 312 -17.79 -4.46 14.38
CA HIS A 312 -18.58 -3.24 14.53
C HIS A 312 -17.93 -2.24 15.48
N ILE A 313 -18.30 -0.99 15.33
CA ILE A 313 -17.88 0.14 16.18
C ILE A 313 -18.71 0.15 17.47
N THR A 314 -18.03 0.39 18.58
CA THR A 314 -18.61 0.43 19.93
C THR A 314 -18.33 1.78 20.60
N LYS A 315 -18.84 1.94 21.81
CA LYS A 315 -18.52 3.09 22.67
C LYS A 315 -17.04 3.08 23.05
N PRO A 316 -16.43 4.27 23.26
CA PRO A 316 -15.00 4.38 23.57
C PRO A 316 -14.61 3.68 24.89
N GLU A 317 -15.52 3.63 25.88
CA GLU A 317 -15.26 3.00 27.18
C GLU A 317 -15.01 1.49 27.07
N LEU A 318 -15.47 0.87 25.97
CA LEU A 318 -15.27 -0.55 25.74
C LEU A 318 -13.91 -0.87 25.11
N GLY A 319 -13.15 0.16 24.65
CA GLY A 319 -11.88 -0.03 23.99
C GLY A 319 -11.96 -0.80 22.66
N CYS A 320 -10.83 -1.23 22.16
CA CYS A 320 -10.69 -1.99 20.92
C CYS A 320 -10.29 -3.44 21.24
N ALA A 321 -11.07 -4.42 20.80
CA ALA A 321 -10.79 -5.82 21.10
C ALA A 321 -11.12 -6.78 19.97
N LEU A 322 -10.36 -7.89 19.94
CA LEU A 322 -10.60 -9.08 19.15
C LEU A 322 -11.42 -10.07 19.96
N ILE A 323 -12.48 -10.58 19.39
CA ILE A 323 -13.28 -11.67 19.94
C ILE A 323 -12.87 -12.96 19.23
N THR A 324 -12.28 -13.89 19.97
CA THR A 324 -11.85 -15.18 19.44
C THR A 324 -13.02 -16.15 19.21
N ARG A 325 -12.78 -17.22 18.48
CA ARG A 325 -13.80 -18.26 18.19
C ARG A 325 -14.43 -18.90 19.43
N ASP A 326 -13.68 -18.96 20.53
CA ASP A 326 -14.17 -19.46 21.82
C ASP A 326 -14.80 -18.37 22.69
N GLY A 327 -14.96 -17.15 22.15
CA GLY A 327 -15.64 -16.03 22.79
C GLY A 327 -14.79 -15.26 23.81
N GLN A 328 -13.47 -15.49 23.86
CA GLN A 328 -12.57 -14.67 24.68
C GLN A 328 -12.32 -13.32 24.02
N GLU A 329 -12.14 -12.31 24.86
CA GLU A 329 -11.88 -10.93 24.43
C GLU A 329 -10.43 -10.56 24.71
N PHE A 330 -9.72 -10.14 23.66
CA PHE A 330 -8.33 -9.67 23.74
C PHE A 330 -8.22 -8.23 23.27
N GLU A 331 -7.63 -7.38 24.10
CA GLU A 331 -7.34 -5.99 23.72
C GLU A 331 -6.42 -5.94 22.48
N LEU A 332 -6.80 -5.13 21.48
CA LEU A 332 -5.96 -4.91 20.30
C LEU A 332 -4.70 -4.14 20.69
N LYS A 333 -3.58 -4.60 20.16
CA LYS A 333 -2.28 -3.94 20.30
C LYS A 333 -1.65 -3.80 18.92
N ALA A 334 -1.24 -2.59 18.58
CA ALA A 334 -0.43 -2.34 17.40
C ALA A 334 0.96 -2.95 17.61
N GLN A 335 1.24 -4.07 16.96
CA GLN A 335 2.52 -4.78 16.99
C GLN A 335 3.21 -4.72 15.61
N GLY A 336 2.67 -3.93 14.68
CA GLY A 336 3.21 -3.73 13.35
C GLY A 336 4.64 -3.19 13.39
N TRP A 337 5.28 -3.21 12.25
CA TRP A 337 6.65 -2.75 12.08
C TRP A 337 6.83 -1.28 12.52
N ASN A 338 7.88 -1.01 13.29
CA ASN A 338 8.21 0.35 13.72
C ASN A 338 9.72 0.56 13.61
N PRO A 339 10.19 1.24 12.54
CA PRO A 339 11.62 1.43 12.25
C PRO A 339 12.37 2.27 13.30
N LEU A 340 11.65 2.98 14.17
CA LEU A 340 12.20 3.86 15.18
C LEU A 340 12.20 3.25 16.59
N LYS A 341 11.65 2.04 16.76
CA LYS A 341 11.79 1.28 18.01
C LYS A 341 13.07 0.46 17.94
N GLU A 342 13.97 0.68 18.88
CA GLU A 342 15.06 -0.28 19.14
C GLU A 342 14.45 -1.60 19.61
N ASP A 343 14.77 -2.70 18.95
CA ASP A 343 14.52 -4.05 19.45
C ASP A 343 15.31 -4.19 20.76
N LYS A 344 14.59 -4.34 21.87
CA LYS A 344 15.18 -4.60 23.19
C LYS A 344 15.42 -6.07 23.38
#